data_8cca1cb12542256b2ef60aa25e4a605a
#
_entry.id   8cca1cb12542256b2ef60aa25e4a605a
#
_cell.length_a   1.000
_cell.length_b   1.000
_cell.length_c   1.000
_cell.angle_alpha   90.00
_cell.angle_beta   90.00
_cell.angle_gamma   90.00
#
_symmetry.space_group_name_H-M   'P 1'
#
loop_
_entity.id
_entity.type
_entity.pdbx_description
1 polymer ?
#
loop_
_entity_poly.entity_id
_entity_poly.type
_entity_poly.pdbx_seq_one_letter_code
_entity_poly.pdbx_strand_id
1 'polypeptide(L)'
;MLSQTELDKFDFLRKLALERGAAEAKVIPADKVVVENRVVLKCKLGCQHYGKTLACPPYTPTAEEFRKIVNEYSYAIFMKFKSQAEASPEETKNLMTAETDPNVPQDVKEKVQKFWTAWKDDKRRMLQTVVDLEKAAMNKGYPLAISFTSGHCQLCEKCNTETRVCVHPNLARYSEDAVGVNVKKTAQNVGITITFPFDKNPESFALLLVD
;
A
#
# COMPACT_ATOMS: atom_id res chain seq x y z
N MET A 1 -4.57 -21.28 15.74
CA MET A 1 -4.69 -21.12 14.27
C MET A 1 -6.18 -21.05 13.95
N LEU A 2 -6.59 -20.01 13.22
CA LEU A 2 -7.98 -19.89 12.76
C LEU A 2 -8.33 -21.05 11.82
N SER A 3 -9.56 -21.56 11.94
CA SER A 3 -10.07 -22.61 11.04
C SER A 3 -10.40 -22.04 9.66
N GLN A 4 -10.48 -22.89 8.63
CA GLN A 4 -10.89 -22.47 7.30
C GLN A 4 -12.26 -21.79 7.31
N THR A 5 -13.20 -22.30 8.10
CA THR A 5 -14.55 -21.74 8.26
C THR A 5 -14.53 -20.30 8.81
N GLU A 6 -13.59 -19.97 9.70
CA GLU A 6 -13.43 -18.62 10.24
C GLU A 6 -12.85 -17.67 9.19
N LEU A 7 -11.91 -18.13 8.34
CA LEU A 7 -11.38 -17.34 7.23
C LEU A 7 -12.45 -17.11 6.14
N ASP A 8 -13.30 -18.08 5.89
CA ASP A 8 -14.39 -18.00 4.90
C ASP A 8 -15.43 -16.91 5.23
N LYS A 9 -15.52 -16.49 6.50
CA LYS A 9 -16.37 -15.37 6.95
C LYS A 9 -16.11 -14.09 6.15
N PHE A 10 -14.86 -13.84 5.76
CA PHE A 10 -14.44 -12.65 5.03
C PHE A 10 -14.17 -12.92 3.54
N ASP A 11 -14.53 -14.09 3.01
CA ASP A 11 -14.33 -14.43 1.59
C ASP A 11 -15.03 -13.44 0.64
N PHE A 12 -16.11 -12.80 1.08
CA PHE A 12 -16.79 -11.76 0.31
C PHE A 12 -15.88 -10.54 0.05
N LEU A 13 -15.00 -10.17 0.99
CA LEU A 13 -14.02 -9.08 0.81
C LEU A 13 -12.92 -9.51 -0.16
N ARG A 14 -12.43 -10.75 -0.04
CA ARG A 14 -11.47 -11.31 -0.99
C ARG A 14 -12.01 -11.32 -2.42
N LYS A 15 -13.26 -11.78 -2.61
CA LYS A 15 -13.92 -11.78 -3.92
C LYS A 15 -14.06 -10.36 -4.46
N LEU A 16 -14.53 -9.42 -3.64
CA LEU A 16 -14.66 -8.01 -4.04
C LEU A 16 -13.30 -7.41 -4.43
N ALA A 17 -12.22 -7.72 -3.70
CA ALA A 17 -10.88 -7.27 -4.05
C ALA A 17 -10.47 -7.72 -5.45
N LEU A 18 -10.70 -8.99 -5.79
CA LEU A 18 -10.40 -9.56 -7.12
C LEU A 18 -11.26 -8.90 -8.20
N GLU A 19 -12.56 -8.73 -7.96
CA GLU A 19 -13.49 -8.04 -8.87
C GLU A 19 -13.09 -6.58 -9.12
N ARG A 20 -12.44 -5.94 -8.14
CA ARG A 20 -11.96 -4.56 -8.22
C ARG A 20 -10.51 -4.43 -8.70
N GLY A 21 -9.93 -5.53 -9.21
CA GLY A 21 -8.64 -5.51 -9.93
C GLY A 21 -7.42 -5.91 -9.11
N ALA A 22 -7.58 -6.47 -7.91
CA ALA A 22 -6.49 -7.17 -7.26
C ALA A 22 -6.11 -8.42 -8.09
N ALA A 23 -4.82 -8.61 -8.34
CA ALA A 23 -4.32 -9.81 -9.04
C ALA A 23 -4.35 -11.04 -8.13
N GLU A 24 -4.14 -10.83 -6.82
CA GLU A 24 -4.28 -11.85 -5.78
C GLU A 24 -4.88 -11.19 -4.52
N ALA A 25 -5.69 -11.94 -3.79
CA ALA A 25 -6.21 -11.53 -2.49
C ALA A 25 -6.37 -12.77 -1.60
N LYS A 26 -5.97 -12.65 -0.34
CA LYS A 26 -6.11 -13.72 0.66
C LYS A 26 -6.69 -13.18 1.95
N VAL A 27 -7.64 -13.91 2.54
CA VAL A 27 -8.03 -13.74 3.95
C VAL A 27 -6.99 -14.45 4.78
N ILE A 28 -6.41 -13.76 5.73
CA ILE A 28 -5.33 -14.27 6.58
C ILE A 28 -5.61 -13.93 8.05
N PRO A 29 -5.08 -14.70 9.00
CA PRO A 29 -4.99 -14.25 10.38
C PRO A 29 -4.16 -12.98 10.49
N ALA A 30 -4.59 -12.02 11.33
CA ALA A 30 -3.88 -10.74 11.50
C ALA A 30 -2.45 -10.93 12.04
N ASP A 31 -2.17 -12.00 12.80
CA ASP A 31 -0.84 -12.37 13.28
C ASP A 31 0.19 -12.71 12.18
N LYS A 32 -0.28 -12.94 10.94
CA LYS A 32 0.60 -13.12 9.78
C LYS A 32 1.14 -11.82 9.21
N VAL A 33 0.58 -10.67 9.62
CA VAL A 33 1.08 -9.36 9.24
C VAL A 33 2.37 -9.06 10.01
N VAL A 34 3.47 -8.91 9.30
CA VAL A 34 4.80 -8.69 9.90
C VAL A 34 5.07 -7.19 10.02
N VAL A 35 5.18 -6.69 11.25
CA VAL A 35 5.51 -5.28 11.53
C VAL A 35 6.92 -5.16 12.11
N GLU A 36 7.79 -4.41 11.46
CA GLU A 36 9.20 -4.24 11.83
C GLU A 36 9.62 -2.76 11.84
N ASN A 37 10.29 -2.32 12.90
CA ASN A 37 10.78 -0.94 13.03
C ASN A 37 11.74 -0.53 11.90
N ARG A 38 12.53 -1.46 11.36
CA ARG A 38 13.48 -1.18 10.27
C ARG A 38 12.82 -0.78 8.96
N VAL A 39 11.53 -1.12 8.73
CA VAL A 39 10.81 -0.72 7.51
C VAL A 39 10.70 0.79 7.43
N VAL A 40 10.42 1.46 8.55
CA VAL A 40 10.27 2.92 8.63
C VAL A 40 11.60 3.68 8.38
N LEU A 41 12.74 2.98 8.44
CA LEU A 41 14.04 3.61 8.14
C LEU A 41 14.12 4.14 6.70
N LYS A 42 13.46 3.47 5.75
CA LYS A 42 13.38 3.96 4.36
C LYS A 42 12.71 5.35 4.29
N CYS A 43 11.67 5.57 5.10
CA CYS A 43 11.01 6.87 5.17
C CYS A 43 11.93 7.93 5.78
N LYS A 44 12.69 7.59 6.81
CA LYS A 44 13.56 8.53 7.55
C LYS A 44 14.83 8.92 6.80
N LEU A 45 15.40 7.99 6.01
CA LEU A 45 16.72 8.15 5.40
C LEU A 45 16.75 8.87 4.04
N GLY A 46 15.62 9.30 3.51
CA GLY A 46 15.67 10.00 2.24
C GLY A 46 14.38 10.01 1.44
N CYS A 47 13.27 9.60 2.03
CA CYS A 47 11.98 9.74 1.36
C CYS A 47 11.59 11.22 1.28
N GLN A 48 11.45 11.73 0.06
CA GLN A 48 11.04 13.13 -0.19
C GLN A 48 9.66 13.48 0.39
N HIS A 49 8.85 12.48 0.75
CA HIS A 49 7.50 12.66 1.32
C HIS A 49 7.46 12.63 2.85
N TYR A 50 8.60 12.36 3.51
CA TYR A 50 8.69 12.40 4.97
C TYR A 50 8.33 13.79 5.51
N GLY A 51 7.39 13.84 6.44
CA GLY A 51 6.91 15.10 7.02
C GLY A 51 6.06 15.98 6.10
N LYS A 52 5.80 15.55 4.86
CA LYS A 52 5.04 16.34 3.88
C LYS A 52 3.60 15.90 3.67
N THR A 53 3.21 14.73 4.16
CA THR A 53 1.82 14.27 4.11
C THR A 53 1.41 13.68 5.45
N LEU A 54 0.14 13.87 5.84
CA LEU A 54 -0.42 13.33 7.09
C LEU A 54 -0.50 11.79 7.08
N ALA A 55 -0.42 11.18 5.90
CA ALA A 55 -0.39 9.72 5.75
C ALA A 55 1.03 9.13 5.75
N CYS A 56 2.06 9.96 6.04
CA CYS A 56 3.46 9.57 6.14
C CYS A 56 4.04 9.91 7.52
N PRO A 57 5.12 9.25 7.95
CA PRO A 57 5.80 9.65 9.17
C PRO A 57 6.26 11.13 9.13
N PRO A 58 6.26 11.85 10.24
CA PRO A 58 6.01 11.43 11.62
C PRO A 58 4.54 11.44 12.05
N TYR A 59 3.59 11.61 11.15
CA TYR A 59 2.16 11.77 11.47
C TYR A 59 1.40 10.44 11.56
N THR A 60 2.05 9.33 11.23
CA THR A 60 1.48 7.98 11.32
C THR A 60 1.83 7.32 12.66
N PRO A 61 1.08 6.30 13.10
CA PRO A 61 1.53 5.45 14.19
C PRO A 61 2.95 4.94 13.95
N THR A 62 3.75 4.85 15.00
CA THR A 62 5.05 4.16 14.94
C THR A 62 4.83 2.66 14.70
N ALA A 63 5.86 1.97 14.22
CA ALA A 63 5.77 0.51 14.02
C ALA A 63 5.47 -0.24 15.34
N GLU A 64 5.88 0.30 16.49
CA GLU A 64 5.57 -0.28 17.80
C GLU A 64 4.10 -0.12 18.16
N GLU A 65 3.55 1.09 17.99
CA GLU A 65 2.12 1.36 18.20
C GLU A 65 1.28 0.54 17.21
N PHE A 66 1.68 0.50 15.95
CA PHE A 66 0.95 -0.24 14.93
C PHE A 66 0.94 -1.75 15.17
N ARG A 67 2.02 -2.31 15.72
CA ARG A 67 2.05 -3.74 16.13
C ARG A 67 1.01 -4.04 17.21
N LYS A 68 0.81 -3.11 18.15
CA LYS A 68 -0.26 -3.24 19.16
C LYS A 68 -1.63 -3.19 18.51
N ILE A 69 -1.84 -2.26 17.58
CA ILE A 69 -3.10 -2.14 16.83
C ILE A 69 -3.41 -3.41 16.03
N VAL A 70 -2.43 -3.98 15.31
CA VAL A 70 -2.62 -5.23 14.55
C VAL A 70 -3.06 -6.38 15.46
N ASN A 71 -2.54 -6.44 16.70
CA ASN A 71 -2.89 -7.48 17.66
C ASN A 71 -4.34 -7.35 18.22
N GLU A 72 -5.02 -6.24 17.98
CA GLU A 72 -6.42 -6.04 18.31
C GLU A 72 -7.37 -6.64 17.27
N TYR A 73 -6.83 -6.99 16.07
CA TYR A 73 -7.58 -7.60 14.98
C TYR A 73 -7.32 -9.10 14.88
N SER A 74 -8.33 -9.84 14.49
CA SER A 74 -8.24 -11.29 14.26
C SER A 74 -7.91 -11.61 12.81
N TYR A 75 -8.36 -10.78 11.85
CA TYR A 75 -8.27 -11.07 10.42
C TYR A 75 -7.69 -9.89 9.64
N ALA A 76 -7.11 -10.24 8.50
CA ALA A 76 -6.71 -9.27 7.50
C ALA A 76 -6.99 -9.80 6.08
N ILE A 77 -7.18 -8.88 5.14
CA ILE A 77 -7.16 -9.19 3.72
C ILE A 77 -5.86 -8.62 3.16
N PHE A 78 -4.98 -9.48 2.70
CA PHE A 78 -3.74 -9.09 2.05
C PHE A 78 -3.88 -9.21 0.54
N MET A 79 -3.60 -8.14 -0.17
CA MET A 79 -3.89 -7.98 -1.59
C MET A 79 -2.65 -7.62 -2.38
N LYS A 80 -2.52 -8.18 -3.59
CA LYS A 80 -1.51 -7.85 -4.58
C LYS A 80 -2.16 -7.24 -5.81
N PHE A 81 -1.63 -6.14 -6.30
CA PHE A 81 -2.02 -5.46 -7.52
C PHE A 81 -0.86 -5.47 -8.50
N LYS A 82 -1.13 -5.81 -9.75
CA LYS A 82 -0.15 -5.69 -10.82
C LYS A 82 -0.33 -4.35 -11.53
N SER A 83 0.76 -3.60 -11.64
CA SER A 83 0.72 -2.30 -12.30
C SER A 83 0.54 -2.40 -13.81
N GLN A 84 -0.08 -1.39 -14.40
CA GLN A 84 -0.07 -1.14 -15.83
C GLN A 84 1.14 -0.30 -16.26
N ALA A 85 1.83 0.34 -15.30
CA ALA A 85 3.09 0.99 -15.58
C ALA A 85 4.14 -0.04 -15.99
N GLU A 86 4.91 0.29 -17.03
CA GLU A 86 5.93 -0.59 -17.58
C GLU A 86 7.26 0.16 -17.63
N ALA A 87 8.33 -0.53 -17.25
CA ALA A 87 9.69 -0.03 -17.43
C ALA A 87 10.62 -1.19 -17.80
N SER A 88 11.49 -0.97 -18.78
CA SER A 88 12.58 -1.89 -19.09
C SER A 88 13.63 -1.90 -17.97
N PRO A 89 14.53 -2.89 -17.93
CA PRO A 89 15.64 -2.90 -16.97
C PRO A 89 16.54 -1.66 -17.06
N GLU A 90 16.66 -1.04 -18.24
CA GLU A 90 17.43 0.18 -18.45
C GLU A 90 16.69 1.40 -17.88
N GLU A 91 15.40 1.54 -18.17
CA GLU A 91 14.55 2.60 -17.64
C GLU A 91 14.44 2.52 -16.11
N THR A 92 14.38 1.30 -15.56
CA THR A 92 14.31 1.07 -14.11
C THR A 92 15.49 1.69 -13.36
N LYS A 93 16.68 1.69 -13.95
CA LYS A 93 17.87 2.34 -13.36
C LYS A 93 17.70 3.85 -13.21
N ASN A 94 16.92 4.46 -14.07
CA ASN A 94 16.72 5.90 -14.14
C ASN A 94 15.42 6.39 -13.48
N LEU A 95 14.55 5.50 -12.98
CA LEU A 95 13.25 5.89 -12.42
C LEU A 95 13.33 6.96 -11.32
N MET A 96 14.38 6.95 -10.53
CA MET A 96 14.53 7.89 -9.39
C MET A 96 15.37 9.13 -9.74
N THR A 97 16.13 9.10 -10.82
CA THR A 97 17.12 10.15 -11.15
C THR A 97 16.84 10.85 -12.46
N ALA A 98 15.98 10.31 -13.32
CA ALA A 98 15.76 10.85 -14.67
C ALA A 98 15.36 12.33 -14.71
N GLU A 99 14.59 12.82 -13.73
CA GLU A 99 14.17 14.22 -13.67
C GLU A 99 15.31 15.18 -13.27
N THR A 100 16.27 14.70 -12.47
CA THR A 100 17.32 15.54 -11.86
C THR A 100 18.69 15.37 -12.50
N ASP A 101 18.95 14.25 -13.19
CA ASP A 101 20.22 13.99 -13.85
C ASP A 101 20.21 14.55 -15.27
N PRO A 102 21.06 15.56 -15.57
CA PRO A 102 21.16 16.14 -16.92
C PRO A 102 21.71 15.16 -17.97
N ASN A 103 22.42 14.10 -17.54
CA ASN A 103 23.02 13.12 -18.44
C ASN A 103 22.02 12.07 -18.95
N VAL A 104 20.82 11.98 -18.36
CA VAL A 104 19.79 11.05 -18.84
C VAL A 104 19.20 11.58 -20.15
N PRO A 105 19.18 10.77 -21.23
CA PRO A 105 18.63 11.15 -22.53
C PRO A 105 17.15 11.56 -22.44
N GLN A 106 16.72 12.49 -23.29
CA GLN A 106 15.36 13.04 -23.25
C GLN A 106 14.29 11.97 -23.51
N ASP A 107 14.53 11.04 -24.41
CA ASP A 107 13.60 9.92 -24.69
C ASP A 107 13.42 8.99 -23.47
N VAL A 108 14.48 8.78 -22.68
CA VAL A 108 14.41 8.03 -21.42
C VAL A 108 13.59 8.81 -20.37
N LYS A 109 13.79 10.13 -20.28
CA LYS A 109 12.99 10.98 -19.37
C LYS A 109 11.50 10.91 -19.70
N GLU A 110 11.14 10.97 -20.97
CA GLU A 110 9.74 10.86 -21.42
C GLU A 110 9.12 9.51 -21.08
N LYS A 111 9.86 8.41 -21.23
CA LYS A 111 9.41 7.06 -20.84
C LYS A 111 9.23 6.95 -19.34
N VAL A 112 10.17 7.46 -18.55
CA VAL A 112 10.07 7.51 -17.09
C VAL A 112 8.87 8.34 -16.64
N GLN A 113 8.58 9.46 -17.29
CA GLN A 113 7.38 10.27 -17.00
C GLN A 113 6.08 9.50 -17.31
N LYS A 114 6.03 8.76 -18.41
CA LYS A 114 4.89 7.88 -18.74
C LYS A 114 4.69 6.80 -17.68
N PHE A 115 5.80 6.18 -17.24
CA PHE A 115 5.78 5.21 -16.15
C PHE A 115 5.14 5.79 -14.88
N TRP A 116 5.61 6.95 -14.42
CA TRP A 116 5.09 7.58 -13.20
C TRP A 116 3.63 8.01 -13.33
N THR A 117 3.19 8.42 -14.52
CA THR A 117 1.79 8.74 -14.79
C THR A 117 0.91 7.49 -14.63
N ALA A 118 1.26 6.40 -15.29
CA ALA A 118 0.54 5.13 -15.18
C ALA A 118 0.57 4.58 -13.75
N TRP A 119 1.72 4.66 -13.08
CA TRP A 119 1.86 4.26 -11.67
C TRP A 119 0.95 5.06 -10.73
N LYS A 120 0.81 6.35 -10.94
CA LYS A 120 -0.10 7.21 -10.17
C LYS A 120 -1.57 6.79 -10.35
N ASP A 121 -1.97 6.44 -11.56
CA ASP A 121 -3.32 5.98 -11.84
C ASP A 121 -3.60 4.59 -11.22
N ASP A 122 -2.61 3.70 -11.21
CA ASP A 122 -2.70 2.42 -10.50
C ASP A 122 -2.92 2.62 -9.00
N LYS A 123 -2.19 3.56 -8.38
CA LYS A 123 -2.36 3.89 -6.97
C LYS A 123 -3.75 4.44 -6.65
N ARG A 124 -4.32 5.24 -7.54
CA ARG A 124 -5.70 5.74 -7.37
C ARG A 124 -6.73 4.62 -7.44
N ARG A 125 -6.57 3.69 -8.41
CA ARG A 125 -7.44 2.50 -8.52
C ARG A 125 -7.34 1.61 -7.28
N MET A 126 -6.13 1.34 -6.82
CA MET A 126 -5.91 0.57 -5.59
C MET A 126 -6.55 1.25 -4.37
N LEU A 127 -6.37 2.56 -4.21
CA LEU A 127 -7.00 3.32 -3.12
C LEU A 127 -8.53 3.22 -3.16
N GLN A 128 -9.14 3.36 -4.35
CA GLN A 128 -10.58 3.21 -4.50
C GLN A 128 -11.04 1.81 -4.12
N THR A 129 -10.30 0.78 -4.54
CA THR A 129 -10.60 -0.62 -4.21
C THR A 129 -10.62 -0.82 -2.70
N VAL A 130 -9.58 -0.40 -1.97
CA VAL A 130 -9.52 -0.64 -0.53
C VAL A 130 -10.58 0.14 0.25
N VAL A 131 -10.94 1.35 -0.20
CA VAL A 131 -12.05 2.11 0.39
C VAL A 131 -13.41 1.44 0.13
N ASP A 132 -13.60 0.84 -1.03
CA ASP A 132 -14.82 0.07 -1.33
C ASP A 132 -14.91 -1.20 -0.46
N LEU A 133 -13.78 -1.85 -0.16
CA LEU A 133 -13.74 -2.98 0.77
C LEU A 133 -14.11 -2.57 2.20
N GLU A 134 -13.59 -1.44 2.69
CA GLU A 134 -13.99 -0.92 4.02
C GLU A 134 -15.49 -0.65 4.10
N LYS A 135 -16.08 -0.01 3.06
CA LYS A 135 -17.52 0.21 2.98
C LYS A 135 -18.30 -1.11 2.99
N ALA A 136 -17.82 -2.12 2.25
CA ALA A 136 -18.45 -3.43 2.21
C ALA A 136 -18.37 -4.13 3.58
N ALA A 137 -17.24 -4.01 4.29
CA ALA A 137 -17.08 -4.50 5.64
C ALA A 137 -18.03 -3.79 6.62
N MET A 138 -18.07 -2.46 6.58
CA MET A 138 -18.98 -1.66 7.42
C MET A 138 -20.45 -2.05 7.22
N ASN A 139 -20.88 -2.23 5.97
CA ASN A 139 -22.25 -2.66 5.63
C ASN A 139 -22.58 -4.07 6.13
N LYS A 140 -21.58 -4.87 6.48
CA LYS A 140 -21.72 -6.19 7.08
C LYS A 140 -21.54 -6.20 8.60
N GLY A 141 -21.43 -5.02 9.23
CA GLY A 141 -21.33 -4.88 10.69
C GLY A 141 -19.90 -4.85 11.23
N TYR A 142 -18.88 -4.58 10.36
CA TYR A 142 -17.48 -4.44 10.75
C TYR A 142 -17.02 -2.98 10.61
N PRO A 143 -17.44 -2.07 11.52
CA PRO A 143 -17.21 -0.62 11.37
C PRO A 143 -15.77 -0.20 11.62
N LEU A 144 -14.94 -1.06 12.23
CA LEU A 144 -13.53 -0.79 12.52
C LEU A 144 -12.58 -1.31 11.42
N ALA A 145 -13.13 -1.83 10.32
CA ALA A 145 -12.30 -2.22 9.18
C ALA A 145 -11.50 -1.03 8.65
N ILE A 146 -10.18 -1.19 8.50
CA ILE A 146 -9.27 -0.13 8.05
C ILE A 146 -8.21 -0.66 7.09
N SER A 147 -7.97 0.09 6.02
CA SER A 147 -7.03 -0.29 4.96
C SER A 147 -5.73 0.50 5.00
N PHE A 148 -4.70 -0.13 4.45
CA PHE A 148 -3.38 0.43 4.21
C PHE A 148 -3.02 0.20 2.74
N THR A 149 -2.35 1.19 2.14
CA THR A 149 -1.95 1.16 0.73
C THR A 149 -0.43 1.22 0.61
N SER A 150 0.13 1.17 -0.60
CA SER A 150 1.56 1.38 -0.79
C SER A 150 1.86 2.79 -1.32
N GLY A 151 3.00 3.33 -0.90
CA GLY A 151 3.47 4.65 -1.29
C GLY A 151 2.82 5.80 -0.51
N HIS A 152 3.09 7.02 -0.92
CA HIS A 152 2.55 8.22 -0.25
C HIS A 152 1.13 8.55 -0.71
N CYS A 153 0.40 9.31 0.11
CA CYS A 153 -0.90 9.86 -0.25
C CYS A 153 -0.75 10.92 -1.36
N GLN A 154 -1.60 10.84 -2.39
CA GLN A 154 -1.58 11.69 -3.59
C GLN A 154 -2.91 12.44 -3.81
N LEU A 155 -3.72 12.63 -2.77
CA LEU A 155 -5.04 13.25 -2.88
C LEU A 155 -5.00 14.78 -2.99
N CYS A 156 -3.87 15.40 -2.57
CA CYS A 156 -3.68 16.85 -2.58
C CYS A 156 -2.35 17.20 -3.24
N GLU A 157 -2.26 18.34 -3.90
CA GLU A 157 -0.97 18.89 -4.34
C GLU A 157 -0.07 19.24 -3.14
N LYS A 158 -0.63 19.90 -2.14
CA LYS A 158 0.01 20.19 -0.85
C LYS A 158 -0.87 19.69 0.28
N CYS A 159 -0.35 18.82 1.11
CA CYS A 159 -1.06 18.30 2.28
C CYS A 159 -1.08 19.34 3.41
N ASN A 160 -2.18 19.39 4.14
CA ASN A 160 -2.39 20.35 5.24
C ASN A 160 -1.69 19.90 6.53
N THR A 161 -0.37 19.84 6.50
CA THR A 161 0.46 19.44 7.65
C THR A 161 0.55 20.49 8.74
N GLU A 162 0.24 21.75 8.43
CA GLU A 162 0.27 22.86 9.37
C GLU A 162 -0.83 22.73 10.44
N THR A 163 -2.07 22.52 10.01
CA THR A 163 -3.21 22.33 10.93
C THR A 163 -3.39 20.88 11.35
N ARG A 164 -2.72 19.94 10.69
CA ARG A 164 -2.86 18.47 10.88
C ARG A 164 -4.29 17.95 10.66
N VAL A 165 -5.08 18.64 9.86
CA VAL A 165 -6.44 18.23 9.49
C VAL A 165 -6.45 17.80 8.04
N CYS A 166 -6.75 16.50 7.80
CA CYS A 166 -6.89 15.97 6.46
C CYS A 166 -8.18 16.50 5.81
N VAL A 167 -8.07 17.03 4.58
CA VAL A 167 -9.23 17.52 3.82
C VAL A 167 -9.96 16.40 3.07
N HIS A 168 -9.41 15.19 3.03
CA HIS A 168 -10.00 13.99 2.43
C HIS A 168 -10.02 12.80 3.40
N PRO A 169 -10.58 12.93 4.63
CA PRO A 169 -10.46 11.89 5.66
C PRO A 169 -11.14 10.58 5.24
N ASN A 170 -12.16 10.65 4.39
CA ASN A 170 -12.89 9.47 3.90
C ASN A 170 -12.11 8.65 2.86
N LEU A 171 -11.03 9.20 2.29
CA LEU A 171 -10.22 8.57 1.24
C LEU A 171 -8.77 8.34 1.66
N ALA A 172 -8.19 9.22 2.49
CA ALA A 172 -6.79 9.14 2.86
C ALA A 172 -6.52 7.87 3.68
N ARG A 173 -5.51 7.09 3.28
CA ARG A 173 -5.05 5.89 4.00
C ARG A 173 -3.54 5.96 4.19
N TYR A 174 -3.07 5.40 5.30
CA TYR A 174 -1.65 5.22 5.55
C TYR A 174 -1.04 4.23 4.58
N SER A 175 0.25 4.36 4.31
CA SER A 175 0.95 3.30 3.61
C SER A 175 1.44 2.23 4.59
N GLU A 176 1.55 1.02 4.10
CA GLU A 176 2.10 -0.13 4.83
C GLU A 176 3.51 0.17 5.33
N ASP A 177 4.36 0.77 4.49
CA ASP A 177 5.72 1.16 4.87
C ASP A 177 5.72 2.23 6.00
N ALA A 178 4.76 3.16 5.98
CA ALA A 178 4.68 4.25 6.96
C ALA A 178 4.39 3.75 8.38
N VAL A 179 3.67 2.64 8.50
CA VAL A 179 3.33 2.00 9.78
C VAL A 179 4.22 0.78 10.09
N GLY A 180 5.22 0.50 9.26
CA GLY A 180 6.22 -0.53 9.53
C GLY A 180 5.87 -1.94 9.05
N VAL A 181 4.86 -2.12 8.19
CA VAL A 181 4.53 -3.43 7.63
C VAL A 181 5.64 -3.89 6.67
N ASN A 182 6.23 -5.04 6.96
CA ASN A 182 7.14 -5.72 6.06
C ASN A 182 6.35 -6.54 5.04
N VAL A 183 5.97 -5.90 3.93
CA VAL A 183 5.16 -6.48 2.86
C VAL A 183 5.77 -7.79 2.33
N LYS A 184 7.10 -7.84 2.14
CA LYS A 184 7.78 -9.04 1.64
C LYS A 184 7.62 -10.24 2.59
N LYS A 185 7.86 -10.03 3.88
CA LYS A 185 7.71 -11.11 4.87
C LYS A 185 6.24 -11.50 5.06
N THR A 186 5.33 -10.52 5.07
CA THR A 186 3.89 -10.78 5.13
C THR A 186 3.45 -11.65 3.95
N ALA A 187 3.84 -11.29 2.73
CA ALA A 187 3.54 -12.07 1.53
C ALA A 187 4.10 -13.51 1.62
N GLN A 188 5.35 -13.67 2.07
CA GLN A 188 5.97 -14.98 2.28
C GLN A 188 5.20 -15.85 3.29
N ASN A 189 4.78 -15.25 4.42
CA ASN A 189 4.00 -15.95 5.45
C ASN A 189 2.67 -16.49 4.95
N VAL A 190 2.11 -15.89 3.89
CA VAL A 190 0.79 -16.24 3.35
C VAL A 190 0.87 -16.87 1.95
N GLY A 191 2.08 -17.16 1.46
CA GLY A 191 2.30 -17.84 0.18
C GLY A 191 1.87 -16.98 -1.02
N ILE A 192 2.11 -15.65 -0.95
CA ILE A 192 2.00 -14.74 -2.10
C ILE A 192 3.42 -14.45 -2.60
N THR A 193 3.65 -14.70 -3.89
CA THR A 193 4.95 -14.43 -4.50
C THR A 193 5.10 -12.94 -4.82
N ILE A 194 6.26 -12.38 -4.47
CA ILE A 194 6.69 -11.03 -4.87
C ILE A 194 7.83 -11.16 -5.87
N THR A 195 7.70 -10.52 -7.01
CA THR A 195 8.76 -10.41 -8.01
C THR A 195 9.58 -9.14 -7.74
N PHE A 196 10.82 -9.33 -7.29
CA PHE A 196 11.73 -8.20 -7.06
C PHE A 196 13.19 -8.60 -7.37
N PRO A 197 13.93 -7.82 -8.18
CA PRO A 197 13.41 -6.68 -8.95
C PRO A 197 12.30 -7.10 -9.92
N PHE A 198 11.42 -6.17 -10.29
CA PHE A 198 10.37 -6.49 -11.26
C PHE A 198 10.95 -6.54 -12.68
N ASP A 199 10.42 -7.42 -13.51
CA ASP A 199 10.91 -7.59 -14.89
C ASP A 199 10.40 -6.48 -15.82
N LYS A 200 9.10 -6.21 -15.78
CA LYS A 200 8.42 -5.24 -16.65
C LYS A 200 7.42 -4.38 -15.88
N ASN A 201 6.55 -5.01 -15.15
CA ASN A 201 5.47 -4.37 -14.41
C ASN A 201 5.71 -4.48 -12.91
N PRO A 202 5.78 -3.37 -12.16
CA PRO A 202 5.89 -3.43 -10.71
C PRO A 202 4.62 -3.96 -10.06
N GLU A 203 4.78 -4.52 -8.88
CA GLU A 203 3.67 -4.97 -8.03
C GLU A 203 3.46 -4.00 -6.86
N SER A 204 2.21 -3.81 -6.49
CA SER A 204 1.80 -3.05 -5.30
C SER A 204 0.98 -3.92 -4.38
N PHE A 205 0.99 -3.59 -3.11
CA PHE A 205 0.27 -4.34 -2.11
C PHE A 205 -0.67 -3.43 -1.34
N ALA A 206 -1.68 -4.02 -0.72
CA ALA A 206 -2.58 -3.37 0.20
C ALA A 206 -3.01 -4.36 1.29
N LEU A 207 -3.33 -3.82 2.44
CA LEU A 207 -3.79 -4.55 3.61
C LEU A 207 -5.11 -3.96 4.09
N LEU A 208 -6.07 -4.80 4.46
CA LEU A 208 -7.27 -4.42 5.19
C LEU A 208 -7.30 -5.22 6.49
N LEU A 209 -7.31 -4.56 7.63
CA LEU A 209 -7.57 -5.17 8.93
C LEU A 209 -9.08 -5.18 9.18
N VAL A 210 -9.63 -6.29 9.68
CA VAL A 210 -11.07 -6.48 9.86
C VAL A 210 -11.40 -7.54 10.89
N ASP A 211 -12.40 -7.28 11.75
CA ASP A 211 -13.15 -8.23 12.57
C ASP A 211 -14.40 -7.59 13.21
#